data_0bf8691b36f53f45b2d3c052f5d941a8
#
_entry.id   0bf8691b36f53f45b2d3c052f5d941a8
#
_cell.length_a   1.000
_cell.length_b   1.000
_cell.length_c   1.000
_cell.angle_alpha   90.00
_cell.angle_beta   90.00
_cell.angle_gamma   90.00
#
_symmetry.space_group_name_H-M   'P 1'
#
loop_
_entity.id
_entity.type
_entity.pdbx_description
1 polymer ?
#
loop_
_entity_poly.entity_id
_entity_poly.type
_entity_poly.pdbx_seq_one_letter_code
_entity_poly.pdbx_strand_id
1 'polypeptide(L)'
;MKYLVSMLLCAMLAACATPPVPAPPERSFHDGWFAPPSERHDAGDVFALSEAMERYVRIDMAPQLRTEGLARGLINALYRRDRLKLDYDSALTRNAAQAFDARKGNCLSLVIMTAAFAKALGLDVSYQTVETEETWSRNDDIAFSSAHVNLTLAARAIRATPGYDANHTLTVDFLPPQDITGQRTRPIPENTVVAMYMNNRAAEALARGQLDEAYWWARAAIVRAPDFASPYNTLGVVYLRHANLQAAEQVFGSLLERLPRDRHALSNLAAVLDQSGRTEEANALRLRLARIEPFPPYYFFRLGAAAMQRGDFKAAKSLFEKEVARADYSSESHFWLGMAHLRLGNADEARRQIGLAMENSSAHGEHELYAAKLSWLQSHGSR
;
A
#
# COMPACT_ATOMS: atom_id res chain seq x y z
N MET A 1 -43.88 33.92 3.33
CA MET A 1 -42.46 34.03 2.98
C MET A 1 -41.55 33.34 3.96
N LYS A 2 -41.66 33.53 5.30
CA LYS A 2 -40.76 32.88 6.29
C LYS A 2 -40.74 31.34 6.22
N TYR A 3 -41.88 30.69 6.00
CA TYR A 3 -41.96 29.21 5.91
C TYR A 3 -41.42 28.64 4.61
N LEU A 4 -41.47 29.38 3.50
CA LEU A 4 -40.89 28.97 2.21
C LEU A 4 -39.34 29.00 2.27
N VAL A 5 -38.76 29.98 2.94
CA VAL A 5 -37.28 30.08 3.13
C VAL A 5 -36.77 28.97 4.06
N SER A 6 -37.54 28.64 5.12
CA SER A 6 -37.16 27.52 6.02
C SER A 6 -37.27 26.17 5.31
N MET A 7 -38.25 25.96 4.42
CA MET A 7 -38.38 24.74 3.63
C MET A 7 -37.26 24.59 2.60
N LEU A 8 -36.83 25.70 1.99
CA LEU A 8 -35.71 25.71 1.04
C LEU A 8 -34.37 25.43 1.74
N LEU A 9 -34.17 25.96 2.98
CA LEU A 9 -32.97 25.71 3.75
C LEU A 9 -32.86 24.24 4.21
N CYS A 10 -33.98 23.61 4.60
CA CYS A 10 -34.01 22.18 4.94
C CYS A 10 -33.77 21.28 3.72
N ALA A 11 -34.20 21.67 2.51
CA ALA A 11 -33.93 20.91 1.29
C ALA A 11 -32.46 20.97 0.87
N MET A 12 -31.72 22.06 1.18
CA MET A 12 -30.29 22.17 0.91
C MET A 12 -29.40 21.35 1.86
N LEU A 13 -29.89 21.08 3.07
CA LEU A 13 -29.14 20.24 4.04
C LEU A 13 -29.25 18.73 3.74
N ALA A 14 -30.24 18.30 2.98
CA ALA A 14 -30.39 16.90 2.56
C ALA A 14 -29.48 16.50 1.37
N ALA A 15 -28.84 17.47 0.70
CA ALA A 15 -28.04 17.24 -0.51
C ALA A 15 -26.59 16.78 -0.25
N CYS A 16 -26.14 16.66 1.00
CA CYS A 16 -24.79 16.21 1.36
C CYS A 16 -24.74 14.79 1.94
N ALA A 17 -25.83 14.04 1.94
CA ALA A 17 -25.77 12.62 2.24
C ALA A 17 -25.22 11.89 1.02
N THR A 18 -23.94 11.56 1.01
CA THR A 18 -23.39 10.61 0.04
C THR A 18 -24.22 9.33 0.14
N PRO A 19 -24.89 8.89 -0.95
CA PRO A 19 -25.68 7.67 -0.87
C PRO A 19 -24.79 6.52 -0.40
N PRO A 20 -25.30 5.62 0.46
CA PRO A 20 -24.55 4.45 0.86
C PRO A 20 -24.13 3.70 -0.41
N VAL A 21 -22.85 3.36 -0.50
CA VAL A 21 -22.33 2.58 -1.62
C VAL A 21 -23.12 1.28 -1.65
N PRO A 22 -23.75 0.91 -2.77
CA PRO A 22 -24.48 -0.34 -2.86
C PRO A 22 -23.52 -1.49 -2.51
N ALA A 23 -24.00 -2.43 -1.69
CA ALA A 23 -23.26 -3.67 -1.43
C ALA A 23 -22.84 -4.29 -2.78
N PRO A 24 -21.65 -4.93 -2.82
CA PRO A 24 -21.22 -5.58 -4.04
C PRO A 24 -22.31 -6.53 -4.50
N PRO A 25 -22.71 -6.50 -5.77
CA PRO A 25 -23.67 -7.44 -6.25
C PRO A 25 -23.09 -8.83 -5.99
N GLU A 26 -23.88 -9.72 -5.35
CA GLU A 26 -23.52 -11.13 -5.17
C GLU A 26 -23.08 -11.79 -6.49
N ARG A 27 -23.51 -11.21 -7.61
CA ARG A 27 -23.12 -11.56 -8.98
C ARG A 27 -21.64 -11.32 -9.31
N SER A 28 -20.87 -10.64 -8.46
CA SER A 28 -19.43 -10.43 -8.67
C SER A 28 -18.57 -11.59 -8.21
N PHE A 29 -19.14 -12.55 -7.48
CA PHE A 29 -18.41 -13.71 -6.97
C PHE A 29 -18.78 -14.98 -7.71
N HIS A 30 -17.75 -15.74 -8.07
CA HIS A 30 -17.88 -17.02 -8.78
C HIS A 30 -17.12 -18.11 -8.04
N ASP A 31 -17.56 -18.38 -6.80
CA ASP A 31 -16.90 -19.30 -5.87
C ASP A 31 -16.62 -20.68 -6.48
N GLY A 32 -17.52 -21.16 -7.35
CA GLY A 32 -17.38 -22.47 -8.02
C GLY A 32 -16.27 -22.56 -9.09
N TRP A 33 -15.61 -21.46 -9.45
CA TRP A 33 -14.50 -21.47 -10.41
C TRP A 33 -13.14 -21.68 -9.76
N PHE A 34 -13.06 -21.57 -8.44
CA PHE A 34 -11.83 -21.60 -7.67
C PHE A 34 -11.84 -22.78 -6.69
N ALA A 35 -10.69 -23.39 -6.48
CA ALA A 35 -10.55 -24.41 -5.45
C ALA A 35 -10.84 -23.81 -4.05
N PRO A 36 -11.35 -24.60 -3.10
CA PRO A 36 -11.56 -24.13 -1.74
C PRO A 36 -10.28 -23.55 -1.13
N PRO A 37 -10.39 -22.53 -0.27
CA PRO A 37 -9.21 -21.90 0.34
C PRO A 37 -8.43 -22.90 1.20
N SER A 38 -7.10 -22.84 1.12
CA SER A 38 -6.21 -23.72 1.91
C SER A 38 -6.09 -23.27 3.36
N GLU A 39 -6.33 -21.99 3.64
CA GLU A 39 -6.29 -21.40 4.98
C GLU A 39 -7.58 -20.63 5.29
N ARG A 40 -7.86 -20.41 6.58
CA ARG A 40 -8.98 -19.56 6.98
C ARG A 40 -8.64 -18.09 6.72
N HIS A 41 -9.54 -17.39 6.06
CA HIS A 41 -9.46 -15.94 5.84
C HIS A 41 -10.21 -15.21 6.98
N ASP A 42 -9.79 -15.47 8.24
CA ASP A 42 -10.49 -14.92 9.40
C ASP A 42 -9.99 -13.50 9.75
N ALA A 43 -10.94 -12.57 9.82
CA ALA A 43 -10.68 -11.21 10.25
C ALA A 43 -10.23 -11.14 11.74
N GLY A 44 -10.62 -12.09 12.56
CA GLY A 44 -10.28 -12.17 13.99
C GLY A 44 -8.77 -12.32 14.23
N ASP A 45 -8.08 -13.02 13.33
CA ASP A 45 -6.67 -13.31 13.49
C ASP A 45 -5.75 -12.11 13.17
N VAL A 46 -6.29 -11.06 12.52
CA VAL A 46 -5.47 -9.91 12.09
C VAL A 46 -4.85 -9.18 13.29
N PHE A 47 -5.63 -8.97 14.35
CA PHE A 47 -5.21 -8.29 15.58
C PHE A 47 -5.02 -9.23 16.77
N ALA A 48 -5.07 -10.55 16.58
CA ALA A 48 -4.92 -11.50 17.67
C ALA A 48 -3.50 -11.42 18.26
N LEU A 49 -3.41 -11.45 19.59
CA LEU A 49 -2.14 -11.56 20.29
C LEU A 49 -1.74 -13.04 20.40
N SER A 50 -0.46 -13.32 20.16
CA SER A 50 0.13 -14.60 20.54
C SER A 50 0.44 -14.61 22.04
N GLU A 51 0.64 -15.81 22.61
CA GLU A 51 1.08 -15.96 24.00
C GLU A 51 2.40 -15.21 24.30
N ALA A 52 3.29 -15.15 23.29
CA ALA A 52 4.53 -14.39 23.37
C ALA A 52 4.27 -12.88 23.48
N MET A 53 3.32 -12.34 22.70
CA MET A 53 2.91 -10.95 22.79
C MET A 53 2.26 -10.62 24.13
N GLU A 54 1.37 -11.48 24.63
CA GLU A 54 0.76 -11.30 25.95
C GLU A 54 1.80 -11.30 27.08
N ARG A 55 2.77 -12.20 26.99
CA ARG A 55 3.90 -12.23 27.96
C ARG A 55 4.71 -10.95 27.87
N TYR A 56 5.01 -10.47 26.66
CA TYR A 56 5.76 -9.25 26.42
C TYR A 56 5.07 -8.04 27.05
N VAL A 57 3.73 -7.92 26.92
CA VAL A 57 2.95 -6.87 27.60
C VAL A 57 3.10 -6.94 29.10
N ARG A 58 2.94 -8.13 29.70
CA ARG A 58 2.94 -8.30 31.16
C ARG A 58 4.31 -8.09 31.80
N ILE A 59 5.38 -8.46 31.11
CA ILE A 59 6.74 -8.50 31.69
C ILE A 59 7.61 -7.39 31.13
N ASP A 60 7.82 -7.38 29.83
CA ASP A 60 8.86 -6.55 29.19
C ASP A 60 8.42 -5.09 29.01
N MET A 61 7.14 -4.85 28.71
CA MET A 61 6.58 -3.51 28.59
C MET A 61 6.24 -2.87 29.94
N ALA A 62 5.97 -3.66 30.98
CA ALA A 62 5.41 -3.19 32.22
C ALA A 62 6.20 -2.04 32.89
N PRO A 63 7.55 -1.99 32.88
CA PRO A 63 8.30 -0.86 33.43
C PRO A 63 7.99 0.45 32.69
N GLN A 64 8.03 0.44 31.35
CA GLN A 64 7.78 1.62 30.51
C GLN A 64 6.35 2.11 30.64
N LEU A 65 5.37 1.18 30.65
CA LEU A 65 3.96 1.53 30.84
C LEU A 65 3.70 2.25 32.15
N ARG A 66 4.42 1.88 33.24
CA ARG A 66 4.29 2.52 34.55
C ARG A 66 4.96 3.89 34.62
N THR A 67 6.09 4.09 33.94
CA THR A 67 6.89 5.31 34.03
C THR A 67 6.47 6.37 33.02
N GLU A 68 6.04 5.97 31.83
CA GLU A 68 5.81 6.87 30.70
C GLU A 68 4.31 6.96 30.32
N GLY A 69 3.46 6.16 30.97
CA GLY A 69 2.04 6.01 30.61
C GLY A 69 1.83 5.04 29.43
N LEU A 70 0.56 4.65 29.18
CA LEU A 70 0.25 3.55 28.29
C LEU A 70 0.68 3.79 26.83
N ALA A 71 0.35 4.96 26.25
CA ALA A 71 0.62 5.22 24.84
C ALA A 71 2.14 5.39 24.55
N ARG A 72 2.83 6.24 25.31
CA ARG A 72 4.27 6.45 25.14
C ARG A 72 5.08 5.22 25.53
N GLY A 73 4.74 4.59 26.64
CA GLY A 73 5.38 3.36 27.10
C GLY A 73 5.27 2.23 26.09
N LEU A 74 4.11 2.08 25.43
CA LEU A 74 3.91 1.15 24.33
C LEU A 74 4.89 1.42 23.18
N ILE A 75 4.92 2.66 22.69
CA ILE A 75 5.77 3.01 21.54
C ILE A 75 7.25 2.83 21.88
N ASN A 76 7.68 3.27 23.05
CA ASN A 76 9.07 3.11 23.47
C ASN A 76 9.43 1.63 23.67
N ALA A 77 8.53 0.80 24.17
CA ALA A 77 8.79 -0.65 24.29
C ALA A 77 8.92 -1.35 22.95
N LEU A 78 8.14 -0.93 21.92
CA LEU A 78 8.16 -1.54 20.59
C LEU A 78 9.33 -1.05 19.73
N TYR A 79 9.66 0.24 19.76
CA TYR A 79 10.52 0.87 18.74
C TYR A 79 11.91 1.30 19.23
N ARG A 80 12.23 1.16 20.49
CA ARG A 80 13.60 1.40 20.96
C ARG A 80 14.55 0.32 20.45
N ARG A 81 15.72 0.76 19.96
CA ARG A 81 16.75 -0.11 19.36
C ARG A 81 17.30 -1.19 20.31
N ASP A 82 17.23 -0.94 21.62
CA ASP A 82 17.68 -1.85 22.68
C ASP A 82 16.61 -2.87 23.11
N ARG A 83 15.45 -2.89 22.47
CA ARG A 83 14.29 -3.73 22.81
C ARG A 83 13.88 -4.65 21.67
N LEU A 84 12.71 -4.43 21.06
CA LEU A 84 12.20 -5.33 20.03
C LEU A 84 12.94 -5.18 18.69
N LYS A 85 13.50 -4.00 18.40
CA LYS A 85 14.21 -3.65 17.16
C LYS A 85 13.48 -4.17 15.93
N LEU A 86 12.43 -3.44 15.53
CA LEU A 86 11.64 -3.79 14.36
C LEU A 86 12.33 -3.31 13.08
N ASP A 87 12.47 -4.21 12.13
CA ASP A 87 12.98 -3.90 10.80
C ASP A 87 11.82 -3.71 9.81
N TYR A 88 12.00 -2.82 8.83
CA TYR A 88 11.02 -2.66 7.75
C TYR A 88 11.20 -3.77 6.70
N ASP A 89 10.09 -4.39 6.29
CA ASP A 89 10.08 -5.44 5.26
C ASP A 89 8.81 -5.27 4.39
N SER A 90 8.99 -4.72 3.19
CA SER A 90 7.89 -4.49 2.26
C SER A 90 7.35 -5.76 1.58
N ALA A 91 8.10 -6.87 1.63
CA ALA A 91 7.83 -8.05 0.82
C ALA A 91 6.57 -8.82 1.22
N LEU A 92 6.21 -8.81 2.51
CA LEU A 92 5.09 -9.58 3.03
C LEU A 92 4.27 -8.78 4.04
N THR A 93 2.95 -8.87 3.91
CA THR A 93 2.01 -8.35 4.90
C THR A 93 1.72 -9.40 5.96
N ARG A 94 1.99 -9.05 7.22
CA ARG A 94 1.88 -9.92 8.39
C ARG A 94 0.74 -9.46 9.30
N ASN A 95 0.06 -10.39 9.95
CA ASN A 95 -0.81 -10.08 11.07
C ASN A 95 0.01 -9.69 12.32
N ALA A 96 -0.67 -9.31 13.41
CA ALA A 96 0.00 -8.84 14.62
C ALA A 96 1.03 -9.85 15.18
N ALA A 97 0.64 -11.10 15.31
CA ALA A 97 1.50 -12.17 15.86
C ALA A 97 2.69 -12.45 14.94
N GLN A 98 2.46 -12.57 13.64
CA GLN A 98 3.51 -12.81 12.65
C GLN A 98 4.52 -11.65 12.57
N ALA A 99 4.06 -10.39 12.66
CA ALA A 99 4.95 -9.23 12.66
C ALA A 99 5.82 -9.19 13.92
N PHE A 100 5.23 -9.52 15.08
CA PHE A 100 5.95 -9.60 16.35
C PHE A 100 7.01 -10.70 16.35
N ASP A 101 6.67 -11.92 15.93
CA ASP A 101 7.58 -13.06 15.91
C ASP A 101 8.73 -12.86 14.92
N ALA A 102 8.43 -12.30 13.73
CA ALA A 102 9.42 -11.99 12.72
C ALA A 102 10.27 -10.73 13.04
N ARG A 103 9.83 -9.90 13.98
CA ARG A 103 10.41 -8.57 14.31
C ARG A 103 10.53 -7.66 13.09
N LYS A 104 9.63 -7.79 12.13
CA LYS A 104 9.63 -7.02 10.89
C LYS A 104 8.26 -7.00 10.23
N GLY A 105 8.03 -5.96 9.43
CA GLY A 105 6.81 -5.83 8.65
C GLY A 105 6.80 -4.57 7.80
N ASN A 106 5.85 -4.53 6.86
CA ASN A 106 5.54 -3.29 6.14
C ASN A 106 4.73 -2.33 7.05
N CYS A 107 4.48 -1.11 6.59
CA CYS A 107 3.75 -0.10 7.38
C CYS A 107 2.42 -0.64 7.93
N LEU A 108 1.63 -1.34 7.11
CA LEU A 108 0.35 -1.92 7.53
C LEU A 108 0.52 -3.00 8.61
N SER A 109 1.51 -3.88 8.49
CA SER A 109 1.83 -4.91 9.49
C SER A 109 2.21 -4.29 10.84
N LEU A 110 3.02 -3.22 10.81
CA LEU A 110 3.45 -2.50 12.01
C LEU A 110 2.28 -1.73 12.66
N VAL A 111 1.40 -1.13 11.86
CA VAL A 111 0.13 -0.53 12.32
C VAL A 111 -0.75 -1.58 13.00
N ILE A 112 -0.95 -2.74 12.37
CA ILE A 112 -1.77 -3.83 12.90
C ILE A 112 -1.20 -4.34 14.24
N MET A 113 0.10 -4.60 14.31
CA MET A 113 0.76 -5.07 15.53
C MET A 113 0.67 -4.04 16.66
N THR A 114 0.93 -2.76 16.37
CA THR A 114 0.82 -1.68 17.35
C THR A 114 -0.61 -1.53 17.85
N ALA A 115 -1.59 -1.60 16.96
CA ALA A 115 -3.01 -1.56 17.32
C ALA A 115 -3.43 -2.75 18.20
N ALA A 116 -2.92 -3.95 17.92
CA ALA A 116 -3.19 -5.14 18.74
C ALA A 116 -2.73 -4.93 20.19
N PHE A 117 -1.49 -4.47 20.38
CA PHE A 117 -0.98 -4.13 21.71
C PHE A 117 -1.77 -2.99 22.38
N ALA A 118 -2.07 -1.93 21.63
CA ALA A 118 -2.83 -0.79 22.15
C ALA A 118 -4.22 -1.21 22.66
N LYS A 119 -4.92 -2.05 21.90
CA LYS A 119 -6.23 -2.61 22.31
C LYS A 119 -6.13 -3.47 23.57
N ALA A 120 -5.11 -4.32 23.67
CA ALA A 120 -4.86 -5.15 24.85
C ALA A 120 -4.57 -4.30 26.09
N LEU A 121 -4.00 -3.11 25.93
CA LEU A 121 -3.77 -2.12 27.00
C LEU A 121 -4.99 -1.23 27.28
N GLY A 122 -6.12 -1.43 26.58
CA GLY A 122 -7.34 -0.63 26.75
C GLY A 122 -7.24 0.78 26.18
N LEU A 123 -6.30 1.05 25.27
CA LEU A 123 -6.24 2.30 24.53
C LEU A 123 -7.28 2.32 23.41
N ASP A 124 -7.81 3.51 23.13
CA ASP A 124 -8.59 3.76 21.93
C ASP A 124 -7.67 3.93 20.74
N VAL A 125 -7.98 3.21 19.65
CA VAL A 125 -7.23 3.23 18.41
C VAL A 125 -8.10 3.79 17.30
N SER A 126 -7.60 4.77 16.59
CA SER A 126 -8.20 5.27 15.34
C SER A 126 -7.18 5.21 14.22
N TYR A 127 -7.67 4.89 13.02
CA TYR A 127 -6.84 4.70 11.84
C TYR A 127 -7.11 5.79 10.81
N GLN A 128 -6.10 6.12 10.03
CA GLN A 128 -6.23 7.08 8.94
C GLN A 128 -5.29 6.73 7.79
N THR A 129 -5.74 6.98 6.58
CA THR A 129 -4.87 7.02 5.41
C THR A 129 -4.21 8.38 5.33
N VAL A 130 -2.96 8.41 4.87
CA VAL A 130 -2.24 9.62 4.56
C VAL A 130 -2.25 9.79 3.05
N GLU A 131 -2.68 10.97 2.57
CA GLU A 131 -2.65 11.32 1.15
C GLU A 131 -1.22 11.70 0.76
N THR A 132 -0.36 10.70 0.67
CA THR A 132 0.97 10.80 0.03
C THR A 132 0.85 10.51 -1.46
N GLU A 133 1.87 10.86 -2.24
CA GLU A 133 1.99 10.29 -3.58
C GLU A 133 2.04 8.76 -3.47
N GLU A 134 1.27 8.08 -4.32
CA GLU A 134 1.25 6.61 -4.31
C GLU A 134 2.65 6.08 -4.54
N THR A 135 3.13 5.26 -3.63
CA THR A 135 4.37 4.51 -3.84
C THR A 135 4.06 3.26 -4.66
N TRP A 136 4.86 3.04 -5.68
CA TRP A 136 4.71 1.94 -6.60
C TRP A 136 5.85 0.96 -6.44
N SER A 137 5.53 -0.30 -6.36
CA SER A 137 6.49 -1.39 -6.50
C SER A 137 6.04 -2.31 -7.62
N ARG A 138 6.98 -3.08 -8.18
CA ARG A 138 6.69 -4.01 -9.25
C ARG A 138 7.29 -5.37 -8.90
N ASN A 139 6.50 -6.41 -9.17
CA ASN A 139 7.00 -7.78 -9.18
C ASN A 139 6.58 -8.38 -10.53
N ASP A 140 7.56 -8.66 -11.38
CA ASP A 140 7.41 -9.05 -12.79
C ASP A 140 6.52 -8.05 -13.55
N ASP A 141 5.33 -8.46 -13.99
CA ASP A 141 4.37 -7.66 -14.73
C ASP A 141 3.23 -7.08 -13.89
N ILE A 142 3.26 -7.31 -12.57
CA ILE A 142 2.28 -6.76 -11.62
C ILE A 142 2.86 -5.52 -10.94
N ALA A 143 2.21 -4.37 -11.13
CA ALA A 143 2.49 -3.16 -10.38
C ALA A 143 1.59 -3.10 -9.15
N PHE A 144 2.19 -2.86 -7.99
CA PHE A 144 1.51 -2.70 -6.72
C PHE A 144 1.51 -1.21 -6.35
N SER A 145 0.35 -0.69 -5.98
CA SER A 145 0.21 0.62 -5.39
C SER A 145 -0.01 0.47 -3.89
N SER A 146 0.77 1.15 -3.09
CA SER A 146 0.63 1.18 -1.64
C SER A 146 0.10 2.53 -1.18
N ALA A 147 -1.06 2.52 -0.52
CA ALA A 147 -1.53 3.67 0.25
C ALA A 147 -0.92 3.63 1.65
N HIS A 148 -0.46 4.76 2.15
CA HIS A 148 0.08 4.83 3.50
C HIS A 148 -1.03 4.89 4.53
N VAL A 149 -0.86 4.15 5.63
CA VAL A 149 -1.77 4.10 6.77
C VAL A 149 -1.00 4.31 8.07
N ASN A 150 -1.56 5.10 8.97
CA ASN A 150 -1.05 5.27 10.32
C ASN A 150 -2.17 5.13 11.35
N LEU A 151 -1.83 5.20 12.62
CA LEU A 151 -2.80 5.10 13.72
C LEU A 151 -2.58 6.19 14.77
N THR A 152 -3.67 6.55 15.45
CA THR A 152 -3.65 7.47 16.59
C THR A 152 -4.14 6.74 17.83
N LEU A 153 -3.36 6.84 18.90
CA LEU A 153 -3.63 6.26 20.21
C LEU A 153 -4.17 7.34 21.15
N ALA A 154 -5.23 7.01 21.90
CA ALA A 154 -5.78 7.88 22.95
C ALA A 154 -6.13 7.06 24.19
N ALA A 155 -6.01 7.65 25.37
CA ALA A 155 -6.54 7.05 26.59
C ALA A 155 -8.08 7.10 26.57
N ARG A 156 -8.73 5.98 26.90
CA ARG A 156 -10.18 5.82 26.82
C ARG A 156 -10.97 6.89 27.59
N ALA A 157 -10.43 7.35 28.73
CA ALA A 157 -11.05 8.37 29.55
C ALA A 157 -11.08 9.77 28.90
N ILE A 158 -10.21 10.04 27.94
CA ILE A 158 -10.02 11.37 27.33
C ILE A 158 -11.08 11.64 26.26
N ARG A 159 -11.56 10.63 25.54
CA ARG A 159 -12.64 10.78 24.54
C ARG A 159 -14.00 11.12 25.13
N ALA A 160 -14.21 10.82 26.42
CA ALA A 160 -15.51 11.05 27.10
C ALA A 160 -15.71 12.48 27.61
N THR A 161 -14.68 13.35 27.57
CA THR A 161 -14.75 14.70 28.13
C THR A 161 -14.87 15.72 26.98
N PRO A 162 -16.03 16.41 26.83
CA PRO A 162 -16.18 17.49 25.86
C PRO A 162 -15.17 18.63 26.15
N GLY A 163 -14.41 19.03 25.13
CA GLY A 163 -13.45 20.13 25.22
C GLY A 163 -12.02 19.73 25.62
N TYR A 164 -11.72 18.45 25.72
CA TYR A 164 -10.35 17.99 25.97
C TYR A 164 -9.46 18.09 24.71
N ASP A 165 -8.32 18.71 24.90
CA ASP A 165 -7.38 19.13 23.87
C ASP A 165 -6.78 17.93 23.10
N ALA A 166 -6.55 18.09 21.79
CA ALA A 166 -5.88 17.12 20.91
C ALA A 166 -4.45 16.74 21.37
N ASN A 167 -3.92 17.44 22.37
CA ASN A 167 -2.58 17.25 22.94
C ASN A 167 -2.37 15.92 23.71
N HIS A 168 -3.42 15.11 23.89
CA HIS A 168 -3.34 13.82 24.59
C HIS A 168 -3.45 12.61 23.68
N THR A 169 -3.43 12.83 22.36
CA THR A 169 -3.36 11.76 21.36
C THR A 169 -1.93 11.61 20.84
N LEU A 170 -1.52 10.37 20.58
CA LEU A 170 -0.22 10.04 19.99
C LEU A 170 -0.44 9.41 18.63
N THR A 171 -0.08 10.12 17.56
CA THR A 171 -0.06 9.55 16.22
C THR A 171 1.24 8.79 16.02
N VAL A 172 1.13 7.54 15.56
CA VAL A 172 2.23 6.64 15.26
C VAL A 172 2.26 6.41 13.77
N ASP A 173 3.36 6.80 13.16
CA ASP A 173 3.62 6.65 11.74
C ASP A 173 4.94 5.93 11.53
N PHE A 174 5.03 5.14 10.47
CA PHE A 174 6.20 4.32 10.13
C PHE A 174 6.98 4.85 8.92
N LEU A 175 6.53 5.97 8.36
CA LEU A 175 7.32 6.73 7.39
C LEU A 175 8.23 7.76 8.09
N PRO A 176 9.31 8.18 7.44
CA PRO A 176 10.13 9.29 7.91
C PRO A 176 9.29 10.56 8.09
N PRO A 177 9.53 11.38 9.14
CA PRO A 177 8.73 12.57 9.41
C PRO A 177 8.65 13.57 8.26
N GLN A 178 9.69 13.68 7.42
CA GLN A 178 9.72 14.54 6.24
C GLN A 178 8.68 14.15 5.19
N ASP A 179 8.32 12.86 5.10
CA ASP A 179 7.42 12.32 4.08
C ASP A 179 5.94 12.50 4.45
N ILE A 180 5.66 12.76 5.74
CA ILE A 180 4.29 12.90 6.27
C ILE A 180 3.94 14.32 6.71
N THR A 181 4.94 15.19 6.92
CA THR A 181 4.70 16.57 7.39
C THR A 181 3.88 17.36 6.36
N GLY A 182 2.72 17.86 6.79
CA GLY A 182 1.82 18.66 5.93
C GLY A 182 0.92 17.84 5.00
N GLN A 183 1.00 16.51 5.02
CA GLN A 183 0.11 15.64 4.25
C GLN A 183 -1.31 15.63 4.84
N ARG A 184 -2.30 15.47 3.94
CA ARG A 184 -3.69 15.32 4.36
C ARG A 184 -3.95 13.91 4.86
N THR A 185 -4.71 13.80 5.93
CA THR A 185 -5.14 12.51 6.46
C THR A 185 -6.65 12.35 6.34
N ARG A 186 -7.10 11.12 6.11
CA ARG A 186 -8.51 10.76 6.08
C ARG A 186 -8.77 9.59 7.03
N PRO A 187 -9.66 9.75 8.01
CA PRO A 187 -10.04 8.66 8.90
C PRO A 187 -10.61 7.47 8.11
N ILE A 188 -10.25 6.27 8.53
CA ILE A 188 -10.78 5.02 7.99
C ILE A 188 -11.24 4.11 9.14
N PRO A 189 -12.30 3.33 8.95
CA PRO A 189 -12.74 2.34 9.93
C PRO A 189 -11.78 1.15 9.99
N GLU A 190 -11.74 0.47 11.12
CA GLU A 190 -10.92 -0.73 11.32
C GLU A 190 -11.21 -1.83 10.29
N ASN A 191 -12.47 -1.98 9.88
CA ASN A 191 -12.83 -2.94 8.83
C ASN A 191 -12.07 -2.67 7.52
N THR A 192 -11.78 -1.40 7.20
CA THR A 192 -10.96 -1.05 6.04
C THR A 192 -9.50 -1.47 6.25
N VAL A 193 -8.94 -1.33 7.45
CA VAL A 193 -7.57 -1.81 7.76
C VAL A 193 -7.48 -3.33 7.60
N VAL A 194 -8.48 -4.07 8.09
CA VAL A 194 -8.57 -5.53 7.89
C VAL A 194 -8.68 -5.86 6.40
N ALA A 195 -9.50 -5.13 5.65
CA ALA A 195 -9.63 -5.33 4.21
C ALA A 195 -8.34 -4.99 3.44
N MET A 196 -7.57 -3.98 3.87
CA MET A 196 -6.24 -3.68 3.34
C MET A 196 -5.28 -4.87 3.55
N TYR A 197 -5.27 -5.45 4.75
CA TYR A 197 -4.49 -6.65 5.03
C TYR A 197 -4.87 -7.80 4.09
N MET A 198 -6.16 -8.11 3.98
CA MET A 198 -6.66 -9.18 3.12
C MET A 198 -6.34 -8.92 1.64
N ASN A 199 -6.48 -7.66 1.19
CA ASN A 199 -6.15 -7.28 -0.19
C ASN A 199 -4.65 -7.44 -0.49
N ASN A 200 -3.78 -7.10 0.44
CA ASN A 200 -2.34 -7.31 0.29
C ASN A 200 -2.02 -8.81 0.20
N ARG A 201 -2.67 -9.65 1.02
CA ARG A 201 -2.54 -11.11 0.93
C ARG A 201 -3.00 -11.64 -0.43
N ALA A 202 -4.11 -11.08 -0.99
CA ALA A 202 -4.57 -11.40 -2.33
C ALA A 202 -3.53 -11.03 -3.40
N ALA A 203 -2.97 -9.83 -3.32
CA ALA A 203 -1.94 -9.34 -4.24
C ALA A 203 -0.65 -10.18 -4.17
N GLU A 204 -0.23 -10.55 -2.96
CA GLU A 204 0.91 -11.45 -2.73
C GLU A 204 0.66 -12.87 -3.30
N ALA A 205 -0.56 -13.40 -3.17
CA ALA A 205 -0.94 -14.67 -3.77
C ALA A 205 -0.94 -14.58 -5.30
N LEU A 206 -1.47 -13.50 -5.88
CA LEU A 206 -1.38 -13.21 -7.32
C LEU A 206 0.06 -13.20 -7.83
N ALA A 207 0.98 -12.54 -7.11
CA ALA A 207 2.39 -12.47 -7.47
C ALA A 207 3.06 -13.85 -7.47
N ARG A 208 2.56 -14.79 -6.66
CA ARG A 208 3.02 -16.19 -6.64
C ARG A 208 2.27 -17.10 -7.62
N GLY A 209 1.34 -16.57 -8.42
CA GLY A 209 0.50 -17.35 -9.33
C GLY A 209 -0.57 -18.21 -8.65
N GLN A 210 -0.85 -17.99 -7.36
CA GLN A 210 -1.82 -18.72 -6.56
C GLN A 210 -3.21 -18.10 -6.72
N LEU A 211 -3.84 -18.33 -7.88
CA LEU A 211 -5.09 -17.64 -8.26
C LEU A 211 -6.28 -17.97 -7.33
N ASP A 212 -6.40 -19.22 -6.88
CA ASP A 212 -7.46 -19.62 -5.95
C ASP A 212 -7.36 -18.86 -4.62
N GLU A 213 -6.18 -18.83 -4.02
CA GLU A 213 -5.93 -18.08 -2.78
C GLU A 213 -6.15 -16.58 -2.97
N ALA A 214 -5.68 -16.02 -4.09
CA ALA A 214 -5.89 -14.61 -4.41
C ALA A 214 -7.38 -14.26 -4.50
N TYR A 215 -8.19 -15.14 -5.10
CA TYR A 215 -9.63 -14.98 -5.18
C TYR A 215 -10.27 -14.90 -3.79
N TRP A 216 -9.99 -15.87 -2.94
CA TRP A 216 -10.62 -15.95 -1.62
C TRP A 216 -10.22 -14.79 -0.72
N TRP A 217 -8.95 -14.36 -0.76
CA TRP A 217 -8.50 -13.17 -0.04
C TRP A 217 -9.16 -11.89 -0.56
N ALA A 218 -9.25 -11.70 -1.88
CA ALA A 218 -9.90 -10.52 -2.47
C ALA A 218 -11.41 -10.50 -2.13
N ARG A 219 -12.08 -11.65 -2.21
CA ARG A 219 -13.48 -11.81 -1.83
C ARG A 219 -13.70 -11.46 -0.36
N ALA A 220 -12.87 -11.99 0.55
CA ALA A 220 -12.94 -11.69 1.97
C ALA A 220 -12.75 -10.19 2.26
N ALA A 221 -11.83 -9.54 1.57
CA ALA A 221 -11.59 -8.11 1.69
C ALA A 221 -12.81 -7.28 1.25
N ILE A 222 -13.46 -7.65 0.13
CA ILE A 222 -14.67 -6.99 -0.37
C ILE A 222 -15.82 -7.15 0.63
N VAL A 223 -16.04 -8.36 1.13
CA VAL A 223 -17.08 -8.62 2.13
C VAL A 223 -16.84 -7.82 3.41
N ARG A 224 -15.59 -7.68 3.82
CA ARG A 224 -15.21 -6.95 5.04
C ARG A 224 -15.39 -5.44 4.93
N ALA A 225 -15.07 -4.85 3.78
CA ALA A 225 -15.19 -3.42 3.53
C ALA A 225 -15.67 -3.17 2.09
N PRO A 226 -16.99 -3.24 1.83
CA PRO A 226 -17.56 -3.10 0.49
C PRO A 226 -17.26 -1.75 -0.20
N ASP A 227 -16.96 -0.73 0.58
CA ASP A 227 -16.64 0.62 0.08
C ASP A 227 -15.17 0.79 -0.32
N PHE A 228 -14.31 -0.14 0.06
CA PHE A 228 -12.89 -0.10 -0.26
C PHE A 228 -12.65 -0.60 -1.70
N ALA A 229 -12.12 0.27 -2.56
CA ALA A 229 -12.02 0.03 -4.00
C ALA A 229 -10.95 -1.01 -4.40
N SER A 230 -9.80 -1.02 -3.71
CA SER A 230 -8.64 -1.83 -4.11
C SER A 230 -8.93 -3.33 -4.23
N PRO A 231 -9.71 -3.98 -3.34
CA PRO A 231 -10.01 -5.41 -3.50
C PRO A 231 -10.83 -5.74 -4.75
N TYR A 232 -11.67 -4.82 -5.25
CA TYR A 232 -12.37 -5.02 -6.52
C TYR A 232 -11.40 -5.02 -7.69
N ASN A 233 -10.43 -4.09 -7.67
CA ASN A 233 -9.39 -4.10 -8.69
C ASN A 233 -8.59 -5.41 -8.65
N THR A 234 -8.22 -5.89 -7.47
CA THR A 234 -7.51 -7.17 -7.28
C THR A 234 -8.36 -8.34 -7.78
N LEU A 235 -9.66 -8.39 -7.46
CA LEU A 235 -10.58 -9.41 -7.96
C LEU A 235 -10.69 -9.42 -9.48
N GLY A 236 -10.78 -8.22 -10.09
CA GLY A 236 -10.77 -8.08 -11.55
C GLY A 236 -9.50 -8.61 -12.18
N VAL A 237 -8.33 -8.39 -11.56
CA VAL A 237 -7.05 -8.95 -12.02
C VAL A 237 -7.02 -10.48 -11.84
N VAL A 238 -7.58 -11.02 -10.75
CA VAL A 238 -7.73 -12.48 -10.57
C VAL A 238 -8.52 -13.08 -11.71
N TYR A 239 -9.67 -12.51 -12.08
CA TYR A 239 -10.48 -12.99 -13.20
C TYR A 239 -9.75 -12.87 -14.54
N LEU A 240 -9.05 -11.76 -14.76
CA LEU A 240 -8.24 -11.57 -15.97
C LEU A 240 -7.17 -12.66 -16.11
N ARG A 241 -6.46 -12.96 -15.03
CA ARG A 241 -5.42 -14.01 -14.99
C ARG A 241 -6.01 -15.43 -15.08
N HIS A 242 -7.22 -15.61 -14.61
CA HIS A 242 -7.98 -16.86 -14.74
C HIS A 242 -8.66 -17.00 -16.12
N ALA A 243 -8.39 -16.07 -17.06
CA ALA A 243 -8.98 -15.97 -18.39
C ALA A 243 -10.53 -15.76 -18.41
N ASN A 244 -11.12 -15.33 -17.32
CA ASN A 244 -12.54 -15.02 -17.22
C ASN A 244 -12.79 -13.55 -17.56
N LEU A 245 -12.59 -13.19 -18.85
CA LEU A 245 -12.62 -11.82 -19.33
C LEU A 245 -13.94 -11.11 -19.06
N GLN A 246 -15.07 -11.79 -19.18
CA GLN A 246 -16.40 -11.22 -18.93
C GLN A 246 -16.58 -10.82 -17.46
N ALA A 247 -16.15 -11.66 -16.51
CA ALA A 247 -16.21 -11.36 -15.09
C ALA A 247 -15.26 -10.21 -14.72
N ALA A 248 -14.06 -10.19 -15.29
CA ALA A 248 -13.10 -9.09 -15.14
C ALA A 248 -13.70 -7.75 -15.64
N GLU A 249 -14.31 -7.76 -16.81
CA GLU A 249 -14.97 -6.58 -17.39
C GLU A 249 -16.10 -6.06 -16.48
N GLN A 250 -16.95 -6.96 -15.95
CA GLN A 250 -18.03 -6.59 -15.03
C GLN A 250 -17.51 -5.93 -13.76
N VAL A 251 -16.45 -6.50 -13.14
CA VAL A 251 -15.88 -5.96 -11.91
C VAL A 251 -15.23 -4.60 -12.14
N PHE A 252 -14.41 -4.44 -13.17
CA PHE A 252 -13.79 -3.16 -13.49
C PHE A 252 -14.80 -2.12 -13.94
N GLY A 253 -15.83 -2.52 -14.70
CA GLY A 253 -16.94 -1.67 -15.11
C GLY A 253 -17.70 -1.11 -13.91
N SER A 254 -18.14 -1.97 -12.99
CA SER A 254 -18.78 -1.56 -11.73
C SER A 254 -17.91 -0.62 -10.90
N LEU A 255 -16.59 -0.86 -10.87
CA LEU A 255 -15.67 0.02 -10.17
C LEU A 255 -15.61 1.40 -10.82
N LEU A 256 -15.61 1.47 -12.15
CA LEU A 256 -15.61 2.74 -12.90
C LEU A 256 -16.95 3.49 -12.85
N GLU A 257 -18.06 2.82 -12.63
CA GLU A 257 -19.36 3.46 -12.34
C GLU A 257 -19.30 4.21 -11.00
N ARG A 258 -18.65 3.65 -9.99
CA ARG A 258 -18.47 4.23 -8.66
C ARG A 258 -17.36 5.30 -8.64
N LEU A 259 -16.24 4.99 -9.28
CA LEU A 259 -15.02 5.80 -9.32
C LEU A 259 -14.60 6.04 -10.78
N PRO A 260 -15.25 6.97 -11.49
CA PRO A 260 -15.04 7.16 -12.93
C PRO A 260 -13.63 7.54 -13.35
N ARG A 261 -12.77 7.94 -12.41
CA ARG A 261 -11.38 8.35 -12.65
C ARG A 261 -10.36 7.38 -12.04
N ASP A 262 -10.80 6.18 -11.62
CA ASP A 262 -9.88 5.19 -11.09
C ASP A 262 -8.92 4.72 -12.18
N ARG A 263 -7.63 5.02 -11.99
CA ARG A 263 -6.56 4.79 -12.97
C ARG A 263 -6.30 3.31 -13.19
N HIS A 264 -6.35 2.53 -12.10
CA HIS A 264 -6.12 1.09 -12.14
C HIS A 264 -7.24 0.38 -12.90
N ALA A 265 -8.49 0.69 -12.59
CA ALA A 265 -9.64 0.13 -13.27
C ALA A 265 -9.66 0.50 -14.77
N LEU A 266 -9.33 1.77 -15.12
CA LEU A 266 -9.21 2.20 -16.52
C LEU A 266 -8.14 1.40 -17.28
N SER A 267 -6.95 1.24 -16.67
CA SER A 267 -5.84 0.50 -17.27
C SER A 267 -6.16 -0.98 -17.44
N ASN A 268 -6.70 -1.61 -16.40
CA ASN A 268 -6.99 -3.03 -16.39
C ASN A 268 -8.17 -3.39 -17.30
N LEU A 269 -9.22 -2.54 -17.32
CA LEU A 269 -10.33 -2.75 -18.27
C LEU A 269 -9.86 -2.62 -19.73
N ALA A 270 -8.96 -1.69 -20.02
CA ALA A 270 -8.39 -1.60 -21.36
C ALA A 270 -7.64 -2.88 -21.75
N ALA A 271 -6.91 -3.50 -20.81
CA ALA A 271 -6.24 -4.79 -21.05
C ALA A 271 -7.24 -5.94 -21.29
N VAL A 272 -8.35 -5.98 -20.55
CA VAL A 272 -9.44 -6.95 -20.74
C VAL A 272 -10.06 -6.80 -22.13
N LEU A 273 -10.35 -5.57 -22.55
CA LEU A 273 -10.94 -5.28 -23.85
C LEU A 273 -10.02 -5.66 -25.01
N ASP A 274 -8.69 -5.42 -24.87
CA ASP A 274 -7.74 -5.87 -25.88
C ASP A 274 -7.72 -7.39 -26.03
N GLN A 275 -7.68 -8.13 -24.91
CA GLN A 275 -7.72 -9.58 -24.93
C GLN A 275 -9.05 -10.12 -25.48
N SER A 276 -10.11 -9.32 -25.41
CA SER A 276 -11.42 -9.63 -26.01
C SER A 276 -11.53 -9.20 -27.47
N GLY A 277 -10.46 -8.64 -28.08
CA GLY A 277 -10.45 -8.15 -29.46
C GLY A 277 -11.13 -6.80 -29.67
N ARG A 278 -11.56 -6.11 -28.59
CA ARG A 278 -12.27 -4.82 -28.60
C ARG A 278 -11.31 -3.65 -28.52
N THR A 279 -10.35 -3.58 -29.45
CA THR A 279 -9.22 -2.64 -29.42
C THR A 279 -9.64 -1.17 -29.46
N GLU A 280 -10.71 -0.83 -30.17
CA GLU A 280 -11.21 0.57 -30.24
C GLU A 280 -11.67 1.06 -28.88
N GLU A 281 -12.42 0.24 -28.13
CA GLU A 281 -12.89 0.57 -26.79
C GLU A 281 -11.71 0.63 -25.79
N ALA A 282 -10.75 -0.28 -25.90
CA ALA A 282 -9.51 -0.23 -25.12
C ALA A 282 -8.75 1.08 -25.34
N ASN A 283 -8.64 1.54 -26.60
CA ASN A 283 -7.98 2.80 -26.94
C ASN A 283 -8.75 4.02 -26.38
N ALA A 284 -10.08 3.99 -26.38
CA ALA A 284 -10.88 5.05 -25.75
C ALA A 284 -10.59 5.18 -24.24
N LEU A 285 -10.46 4.05 -23.53
CA LEU A 285 -10.08 4.05 -22.10
C LEU A 285 -8.65 4.56 -21.89
N ARG A 286 -7.70 4.16 -22.74
CA ARG A 286 -6.32 4.67 -22.69
C ARG A 286 -6.24 6.18 -22.92
N LEU A 287 -7.00 6.72 -23.86
CA LEU A 287 -7.09 8.17 -24.08
C LEU A 287 -7.69 8.88 -22.86
N ARG A 288 -8.68 8.26 -22.20
CA ARG A 288 -9.24 8.79 -20.96
C ARG A 288 -8.22 8.75 -19.84
N LEU A 289 -7.48 7.64 -19.67
CA LEU A 289 -6.42 7.49 -18.70
C LEU A 289 -5.29 8.51 -18.93
N ALA A 290 -4.85 8.70 -20.17
CA ALA A 290 -3.80 9.65 -20.51
C ALA A 290 -4.15 11.12 -20.17
N ARG A 291 -5.44 11.47 -20.13
CA ARG A 291 -5.87 12.80 -19.66
C ARG A 291 -5.81 12.94 -18.14
N ILE A 292 -5.95 11.85 -17.41
CA ILE A 292 -5.89 11.82 -15.94
C ILE A 292 -4.45 11.72 -15.48
N GLU A 293 -3.66 10.86 -16.14
CA GLU A 293 -2.30 10.51 -15.81
C GLU A 293 -1.44 10.42 -17.10
N PRO A 294 -0.91 11.55 -17.59
CA PRO A 294 -0.13 11.59 -18.82
C PRO A 294 1.14 10.72 -18.76
N PHE A 295 1.68 10.55 -17.58
CA PHE A 295 2.88 9.76 -17.32
C PHE A 295 2.58 8.74 -16.21
N PRO A 296 2.08 7.53 -16.55
CA PRO A 296 1.81 6.49 -15.55
C PRO A 296 3.11 6.05 -14.84
N PRO A 297 3.02 5.37 -13.70
CA PRO A 297 4.17 4.80 -13.01
C PRO A 297 5.08 4.00 -13.95
N TYR A 298 6.38 4.14 -13.75
CA TYR A 298 7.41 3.52 -14.61
C TYR A 298 7.38 3.96 -16.09
N TYR A 299 6.70 5.05 -16.44
CA TYR A 299 6.64 5.51 -17.84
C TYR A 299 8.04 5.84 -18.38
N PHE A 300 8.76 6.72 -17.69
CA PHE A 300 10.12 7.09 -18.08
C PHE A 300 11.11 5.95 -17.87
N PHE A 301 10.90 5.11 -16.85
CA PHE A 301 11.70 3.92 -16.61
C PHE A 301 11.67 2.97 -17.83
N ARG A 302 10.49 2.61 -18.34
CA ARG A 302 10.35 1.74 -19.51
C ARG A 302 11.02 2.30 -20.76
N LEU A 303 10.87 3.60 -21.00
CA LEU A 303 11.55 4.28 -22.10
C LEU A 303 13.08 4.28 -21.90
N GLY A 304 13.55 4.49 -20.67
CA GLY A 304 14.95 4.42 -20.29
C GLY A 304 15.55 3.04 -20.50
N ALA A 305 14.84 1.98 -20.06
CA ALA A 305 15.25 0.61 -20.28
C ALA A 305 15.35 0.25 -21.77
N ALA A 306 14.37 0.67 -22.58
CA ALA A 306 14.43 0.52 -24.03
C ALA A 306 15.61 1.29 -24.68
N ALA A 307 15.95 2.47 -24.16
CA ALA A 307 17.12 3.23 -24.60
C ALA A 307 18.43 2.50 -24.23
N MET A 308 18.53 1.93 -23.03
CA MET A 308 19.67 1.09 -22.61
C MET A 308 19.89 -0.08 -23.56
N GLN A 309 18.81 -0.78 -23.94
CA GLN A 309 18.87 -1.91 -24.87
C GLN A 309 19.39 -1.51 -26.26
N ARG A 310 19.03 -0.32 -26.73
CA ARG A 310 19.54 0.23 -28.01
C ARG A 310 20.94 0.84 -27.92
N GLY A 311 21.55 0.89 -26.73
CA GLY A 311 22.85 1.51 -26.51
C GLY A 311 22.83 3.05 -26.45
N ASP A 312 21.63 3.67 -26.43
CA ASP A 312 21.49 5.12 -26.27
C ASP A 312 21.52 5.50 -24.78
N PHE A 313 22.73 5.45 -24.23
CA PHE A 313 22.94 5.70 -22.79
C PHE A 313 22.66 7.15 -22.38
N LYS A 314 22.78 8.12 -23.30
CA LYS A 314 22.45 9.51 -23.01
C LYS A 314 20.95 9.70 -22.86
N ALA A 315 20.15 9.15 -23.76
CA ALA A 315 18.71 9.17 -23.65
C ALA A 315 18.24 8.36 -22.43
N ALA A 316 18.81 7.18 -22.17
CA ALA A 316 18.52 6.37 -21.02
C ALA A 316 18.73 7.13 -19.71
N LYS A 317 19.88 7.77 -19.54
CA LYS A 317 20.21 8.62 -18.39
C LYS A 317 19.12 9.68 -18.17
N SER A 318 18.81 10.48 -19.19
CA SER A 318 17.81 11.56 -19.08
C SER A 318 16.41 11.04 -18.72
N LEU A 319 16.04 9.86 -19.18
CA LEU A 319 14.76 9.22 -18.88
C LEU A 319 14.72 8.68 -17.43
N PHE A 320 15.79 8.04 -16.98
CA PHE A 320 15.88 7.59 -15.58
C PHE A 320 15.97 8.78 -14.61
N GLU A 321 16.63 9.89 -14.96
CA GLU A 321 16.61 11.12 -14.15
C GLU A 321 15.18 11.66 -13.96
N LYS A 322 14.34 11.62 -15.00
CA LYS A 322 12.92 11.98 -14.88
C LYS A 322 12.13 11.02 -13.99
N GLU A 323 12.43 9.73 -14.05
CA GLU A 323 11.76 8.75 -13.19
C GLU A 323 12.19 8.90 -11.73
N VAL A 324 13.48 9.09 -11.46
CA VAL A 324 14.01 9.36 -10.12
C VAL A 324 13.47 10.68 -9.54
N ALA A 325 13.32 11.72 -10.36
CA ALA A 325 12.78 13.01 -9.91
C ALA A 325 11.32 12.92 -9.45
N ARG A 326 10.55 11.92 -9.90
CA ARG A 326 9.16 11.69 -9.50
C ARG A 326 8.98 10.55 -8.50
N ALA A 327 9.97 9.68 -8.37
CA ALA A 327 9.95 8.49 -7.51
C ALA A 327 11.36 8.24 -6.96
N ASP A 328 11.85 9.15 -6.13
CA ASP A 328 13.18 9.12 -5.52
C ASP A 328 13.36 7.97 -4.52
N TYR A 329 12.26 7.36 -4.09
CA TYR A 329 12.24 6.13 -3.30
C TYR A 329 12.52 4.86 -4.12
N SER A 330 12.50 4.93 -5.48
CA SER A 330 12.62 3.76 -6.34
C SER A 330 14.07 3.26 -6.43
N SER A 331 14.37 2.19 -5.69
CA SER A 331 15.68 1.52 -5.75
C SER A 331 16.07 1.08 -7.16
N GLU A 332 15.12 0.52 -7.92
CA GLU A 332 15.32 0.08 -9.30
C GLU A 332 15.68 1.25 -10.23
N SER A 333 15.00 2.40 -10.09
CA SER A 333 15.27 3.57 -10.93
C SER A 333 16.64 4.17 -10.67
N HIS A 334 17.06 4.25 -9.42
CA HIS A 334 18.41 4.66 -9.02
C HIS A 334 19.48 3.70 -9.56
N PHE A 335 19.25 2.38 -9.44
CA PHE A 335 20.17 1.39 -9.97
C PHE A 335 20.40 1.56 -11.49
N TRP A 336 19.33 1.66 -12.27
CA TRP A 336 19.43 1.81 -13.71
C TRP A 336 19.99 3.18 -14.13
N LEU A 337 19.74 4.23 -13.38
CA LEU A 337 20.40 5.53 -13.57
C LEU A 337 21.91 5.40 -13.34
N GLY A 338 22.32 4.70 -12.28
CA GLY A 338 23.72 4.38 -12.00
C GLY A 338 24.37 3.58 -13.14
N MET A 339 23.64 2.59 -13.68
CA MET A 339 24.12 1.80 -14.83
C MET A 339 24.26 2.66 -16.10
N ALA A 340 23.36 3.60 -16.36
CA ALA A 340 23.48 4.52 -17.47
C ALA A 340 24.70 5.45 -17.32
N HIS A 341 24.94 5.97 -16.12
CA HIS A 341 26.14 6.76 -15.80
C HIS A 341 27.42 5.93 -16.02
N LEU A 342 27.45 4.69 -15.57
CA LEU A 342 28.59 3.78 -15.78
C LEU A 342 28.91 3.58 -17.27
N ARG A 343 27.88 3.39 -18.10
CA ARG A 343 28.06 3.23 -19.56
C ARG A 343 28.51 4.52 -20.25
N LEU A 344 28.32 5.67 -19.62
CA LEU A 344 28.81 6.99 -20.08
C LEU A 344 30.19 7.35 -19.51
N GLY A 345 30.81 6.49 -18.71
CA GLY A 345 32.11 6.75 -18.07
C GLY A 345 32.05 7.63 -16.80
N ASN A 346 30.88 7.94 -16.30
CA ASN A 346 30.67 8.78 -15.12
C ASN A 346 30.67 7.92 -13.84
N ALA A 347 31.83 7.39 -13.46
CA ALA A 347 31.97 6.41 -12.39
C ALA A 347 31.54 6.93 -11.01
N ASP A 348 31.80 8.19 -10.69
CA ASP A 348 31.45 8.78 -9.38
C ASP A 348 29.93 8.87 -9.22
N GLU A 349 29.25 9.36 -10.26
CA GLU A 349 27.80 9.46 -10.25
C GLU A 349 27.14 8.08 -10.26
N ALA A 350 27.72 7.09 -10.97
CA ALA A 350 27.27 5.71 -10.92
C ALA A 350 27.33 5.16 -9.50
N ARG A 351 28.42 5.38 -8.76
CA ARG A 351 28.55 4.96 -7.36
C ARG A 351 27.51 5.61 -6.47
N ARG A 352 27.28 6.93 -6.64
CA ARG A 352 26.28 7.66 -5.87
C ARG A 352 24.89 7.08 -6.08
N GLN A 353 24.49 6.88 -7.33
CA GLN A 353 23.16 6.37 -7.66
C GLN A 353 22.94 4.93 -7.19
N ILE A 354 23.95 4.05 -7.31
CA ILE A 354 23.84 2.67 -6.81
C ILE A 354 23.83 2.64 -5.28
N GLY A 355 24.51 3.59 -4.61
CA GLY A 355 24.41 3.78 -3.16
C GLY A 355 22.97 4.11 -2.74
N LEU A 356 22.32 5.05 -3.41
CA LEU A 356 20.91 5.40 -3.19
C LEU A 356 19.96 4.21 -3.48
N ALA A 357 20.26 3.43 -4.53
CA ALA A 357 19.51 2.21 -4.81
C ALA A 357 19.59 1.21 -3.64
N MET A 358 20.76 1.04 -3.07
CA MET A 358 20.98 0.16 -1.91
C MET A 358 20.24 0.69 -0.66
N GLU A 359 20.31 1.98 -0.39
CA GLU A 359 19.62 2.63 0.74
C GLU A 359 18.10 2.51 0.64
N ASN A 360 17.54 2.65 -0.57
CA ASN A 360 16.11 2.58 -0.84
C ASN A 360 15.59 1.13 -1.01
N SER A 361 16.49 0.13 -1.08
CA SER A 361 16.05 -1.26 -1.27
C SER A 361 15.43 -1.80 0.02
N SER A 362 14.21 -2.31 -0.09
CA SER A 362 13.47 -2.94 1.00
C SER A 362 13.48 -4.47 0.93
N ALA A 363 13.93 -5.04 -0.20
CA ALA A 363 14.07 -6.48 -0.40
C ALA A 363 15.54 -6.90 -0.22
N HIS A 364 15.77 -7.93 0.61
CA HIS A 364 17.13 -8.39 0.96
C HIS A 364 17.97 -8.75 -0.27
N GLY A 365 17.37 -9.45 -1.26
CA GLY A 365 18.08 -9.83 -2.48
C GLY A 365 18.48 -8.65 -3.37
N GLU A 366 17.66 -7.59 -3.44
CA GLU A 366 18.02 -6.37 -4.15
C GLU A 366 19.17 -5.64 -3.44
N HIS A 367 19.08 -5.55 -2.12
CA HIS A 367 20.14 -4.92 -1.31
C HIS A 367 21.49 -5.59 -1.55
N GLU A 368 21.55 -6.93 -1.53
CA GLU A 368 22.78 -7.69 -1.80
C GLU A 368 23.30 -7.46 -3.23
N LEU A 369 22.42 -7.43 -4.23
CA LEU A 369 22.78 -7.16 -5.61
C LEU A 369 23.42 -5.77 -5.77
N TYR A 370 22.80 -4.74 -5.17
CA TYR A 370 23.29 -3.37 -5.27
C TYR A 370 24.61 -3.19 -4.48
N ALA A 371 24.70 -3.81 -3.30
CA ALA A 371 25.95 -3.82 -2.50
C ALA A 371 27.11 -4.49 -3.25
N ALA A 372 26.87 -5.63 -3.89
CA ALA A 372 27.86 -6.32 -4.70
C ALA A 372 28.34 -5.46 -5.89
N LYS A 373 27.40 -4.78 -6.56
CA LYS A 373 27.73 -3.89 -7.68
C LYS A 373 28.50 -2.66 -7.24
N LEU A 374 28.12 -2.07 -6.11
CA LEU A 374 28.85 -0.93 -5.52
C LEU A 374 30.29 -1.30 -5.14
N SER A 375 30.49 -2.45 -4.48
CA SER A 375 31.80 -2.97 -4.14
C SER A 375 32.67 -3.21 -5.38
N TRP A 376 32.09 -3.77 -6.44
CA TRP A 376 32.80 -3.95 -7.69
C TRP A 376 33.27 -2.62 -8.32
N LEU A 377 32.41 -1.58 -8.29
CA LEU A 377 32.75 -0.24 -8.79
C LEU A 377 33.85 0.44 -7.95
N GLN A 378 33.89 0.20 -6.65
CA GLN A 378 34.94 0.71 -5.76
C GLN A 378 36.30 0.07 -6.06
N SER A 379 36.33 -1.23 -6.40
CA SER A 379 37.56 -1.96 -6.68
C SER A 379 38.10 -1.79 -8.12
N HIS A 380 37.25 -1.41 -9.10
CA HIS A 380 37.58 -1.33 -10.53
C HIS A 380 37.42 0.08 -11.14
N GLY A 381 36.91 1.05 -10.39
CA GLY A 381 36.62 2.41 -10.86
C GLY A 381 37.79 3.40 -10.79
N SER A 382 39.00 2.94 -10.52
CA SER A 382 40.23 3.76 -10.40
C SER A 382 41.15 3.64 -11.63
N ARG A 383 40.64 3.22 -12.76
CA ARG A 383 41.41 3.18 -14.00
C ARG A 383 40.83 4.07 -15.09
#